data_58ba3e9a490fbced2e2ba05becad60f9
#
_entry.id   58ba3e9a490fbced2e2ba05becad60f9
#
_cell.length_a   1.000
_cell.length_b   1.000
_cell.length_c   1.000
_cell.angle_alpha   90.00
_cell.angle_beta   90.00
_cell.angle_gamma   90.00
#
_symmetry.space_group_name_H-M   'P 1'
#
loop_
_entity.id
_entity.type
_entity.pdbx_description
1 polymer ?
#
loop_
_entity_poly.entity_id
_entity_poly.type
_entity_poly.pdbx_seq_one_letter_code
_entity_poly.pdbx_strand_id
1 'polypeptide(L)'
;MLNLLEPKSGKLILLLVGVFSLGACSRLVTPDQTTEITEVRAGQYALDPNHAALMFKLNHLGFSTFLGRFTEFDASLDFDPENIENANLELVIEMSSINVNLEEFEEELRSDNFLDVAQYPQAVYRTTSFVEAIDDDSFVFAGVLIKV
;
A
#
# COMPACT_ATOMS: atom_id res chain seq x y z
N MET A 1 55.53 28.41 -46.29
CA MET A 1 54.47 27.39 -46.26
C MET A 1 54.05 27.23 -44.80
N LEU A 2 52.96 27.89 -44.43
CA LEU A 2 52.41 27.89 -43.07
C LEU A 2 51.21 26.97 -43.03
N ASN A 3 51.31 25.84 -42.34
CA ASN A 3 50.21 24.90 -42.14
C ASN A 3 49.40 25.33 -40.91
N LEU A 4 48.18 25.78 -41.13
CA LEU A 4 47.22 26.12 -40.09
C LEU A 4 46.63 24.82 -39.52
N LEU A 5 46.91 24.55 -38.25
CA LEU A 5 46.28 23.49 -37.46
C LEU A 5 44.85 23.98 -37.08
N GLU A 6 43.84 23.34 -37.60
CA GLU A 6 42.44 23.53 -37.17
C GLU A 6 42.17 22.96 -35.80
N PRO A 7 41.45 23.64 -34.91
CA PRO A 7 41.17 23.13 -33.56
C PRO A 7 40.08 22.04 -33.59
N LYS A 8 40.47 20.83 -33.22
CA LYS A 8 39.57 19.69 -33.00
C LYS A 8 38.66 19.78 -31.74
N SER A 9 38.51 20.99 -31.18
CA SER A 9 37.85 21.17 -29.87
C SER A 9 36.31 21.22 -29.92
N GLY A 10 35.70 21.44 -31.10
CA GLY A 10 34.26 21.57 -31.23
C GLY A 10 33.44 20.28 -30.98
N LYS A 11 34.02 19.14 -31.35
CA LYS A 11 33.32 17.84 -31.18
C LYS A 11 33.33 17.31 -29.74
N LEU A 12 34.37 17.65 -28.98
CA LEU A 12 34.48 17.24 -27.56
C LEU A 12 33.54 18.02 -26.66
N ILE A 13 33.30 19.31 -26.97
CA ILE A 13 32.36 20.16 -26.20
C ILE A 13 30.91 19.72 -26.45
N LEU A 14 30.55 19.31 -27.66
CA LEU A 14 29.21 18.78 -27.98
C LEU A 14 28.92 17.46 -27.27
N LEU A 15 29.93 16.61 -27.12
CA LEU A 15 29.79 15.33 -26.41
C LEU A 15 29.64 15.51 -24.90
N LEU A 16 30.34 16.50 -24.30
CA LEU A 16 30.21 16.85 -22.89
C LEU A 16 28.86 17.47 -22.53
N VAL A 17 28.29 18.32 -23.42
CA VAL A 17 26.95 18.88 -23.22
C VAL A 17 25.87 17.80 -23.36
N GLY A 18 26.04 16.82 -24.25
CA GLY A 18 25.09 15.70 -24.42
C GLY A 18 25.02 14.75 -23.22
N VAL A 19 26.13 14.53 -22.52
CA VAL A 19 26.16 13.67 -21.32
C VAL A 19 25.55 14.38 -20.08
N PHE A 20 25.67 15.69 -20.00
CA PHE A 20 25.08 16.46 -18.88
C PHE A 20 23.54 16.59 -18.97
N SER A 21 22.97 16.50 -20.17
CA SER A 21 21.51 16.58 -20.36
C SER A 21 20.75 15.28 -20.05
N LEU A 22 21.42 14.11 -19.99
CA LEU A 22 20.79 12.83 -19.66
C LEU A 22 20.61 12.60 -18.16
N GLY A 23 21.36 13.31 -17.30
CA GLY A 23 21.24 13.21 -15.85
C GLY A 23 20.13 14.07 -15.22
N ALA A 24 19.60 15.07 -15.94
CA ALA A 24 18.62 16.01 -15.40
C ALA A 24 17.16 15.51 -15.50
N CYS A 25 16.86 14.51 -16.33
CA CYS A 25 15.49 14.06 -16.55
C CYS A 25 15.00 13.07 -15.49
N SER A 26 15.88 12.44 -14.71
CA SER A 26 15.44 11.46 -13.70
C SER A 26 14.80 12.11 -12.46
N ARG A 27 15.16 13.35 -12.13
CA ARG A 27 14.59 14.07 -10.98
C ARG A 27 13.21 14.71 -11.25
N LEU A 28 12.81 14.81 -12.52
CA LEU A 28 11.52 15.41 -12.89
C LEU A 28 10.37 14.39 -12.94
N VAL A 29 10.67 13.10 -12.86
CA VAL A 29 9.68 12.02 -13.07
C VAL A 29 9.43 11.20 -11.80
N THR A 30 10.37 11.18 -10.85
CA THR A 30 10.16 10.55 -9.55
C THR A 30 9.68 11.59 -8.55
N PRO A 31 8.43 11.50 -8.05
CA PRO A 31 8.00 12.34 -6.93
C PRO A 31 8.92 12.07 -5.74
N ASP A 32 9.23 13.13 -5.00
CA ASP A 32 9.97 13.02 -3.74
C ASP A 32 9.06 12.30 -2.75
N GLN A 33 9.37 11.03 -2.49
CA GLN A 33 8.59 10.18 -1.58
C GLN A 33 9.33 10.16 -0.25
N THR A 34 8.65 10.53 0.81
CA THR A 34 9.14 10.33 2.16
C THR A 34 8.58 9.03 2.75
N THR A 35 9.39 8.34 3.53
CA THR A 35 8.96 7.23 4.39
C THR A 35 8.89 7.65 5.85
N GLU A 36 9.36 8.87 6.17
CA GLU A 36 9.31 9.41 7.53
C GLU A 36 7.89 9.81 7.89
N ILE A 37 7.32 9.19 8.91
CA ILE A 37 5.93 9.42 9.29
C ILE A 37 5.65 10.87 9.71
N THR A 38 6.66 11.54 10.27
CA THR A 38 6.58 12.94 10.68
C THR A 38 6.47 13.94 9.52
N GLU A 39 6.78 13.51 8.30
CA GLU A 39 6.64 14.30 7.08
C GLU A 39 5.31 14.07 6.38
N VAL A 40 4.54 13.07 6.82
CA VAL A 40 3.18 12.82 6.33
C VAL A 40 2.27 13.96 6.82
N ARG A 41 1.41 14.46 5.95
CA ARG A 41 0.49 15.53 6.32
C ARG A 41 -0.66 14.98 7.17
N ALA A 42 -1.09 15.76 8.16
CA ALA A 42 -2.35 15.48 8.82
C ALA A 42 -3.53 15.59 7.86
N GLY A 43 -4.49 14.68 7.94
CA GLY A 43 -5.69 14.68 7.11
C GLY A 43 -6.34 13.32 6.93
N GLN A 44 -7.33 13.30 6.03
CA GLN A 44 -8.04 12.08 5.66
C GLN A 44 -7.41 11.45 4.42
N TYR A 45 -7.15 10.16 4.51
CA TYR A 45 -6.57 9.33 3.47
C TYR A 45 -7.60 8.30 3.02
N ALA A 46 -7.66 8.07 1.72
CA ALA A 46 -8.43 7.00 1.12
C ALA A 46 -7.50 5.92 0.56
N LEU A 47 -8.00 4.70 0.50
CA LEU A 47 -7.29 3.58 -0.12
C LEU A 47 -6.97 3.88 -1.59
N ASP A 48 -5.75 3.55 -2.02
CA ASP A 48 -5.45 3.40 -3.44
C ASP A 48 -5.67 1.92 -3.85
N PRO A 49 -6.76 1.61 -4.55
CA PRO A 49 -7.11 0.23 -4.86
C PRO A 49 -6.12 -0.46 -5.80
N ASN A 50 -5.29 0.32 -6.53
CA ASN A 50 -4.30 -0.24 -7.45
C ASN A 50 -3.02 -0.70 -6.75
N HIS A 51 -2.78 -0.23 -5.53
CA HIS A 51 -1.56 -0.53 -4.77
C HIS A 51 -1.84 -1.18 -3.41
N ALA A 52 -3.06 -1.70 -3.22
CA ALA A 52 -3.46 -2.35 -1.99
C ALA A 52 -3.81 -3.82 -2.19
N ALA A 53 -3.57 -4.63 -1.15
CA ALA A 53 -3.98 -6.02 -1.10
C ALA A 53 -4.40 -6.41 0.31
N LEU A 54 -5.58 -7.00 0.46
CA LEU A 54 -6.05 -7.55 1.72
C LEU A 54 -5.92 -9.07 1.70
N MET A 55 -4.97 -9.58 2.46
CA MET A 55 -4.65 -11.01 2.53
C MET A 55 -4.79 -11.54 3.94
N PHE A 56 -5.17 -12.80 4.04
CA PHE A 56 -5.12 -13.54 5.30
C PHE A 56 -4.31 -14.82 5.15
N LYS A 57 -3.80 -15.31 6.26
CA LYS A 57 -3.07 -16.57 6.31
C LYS A 57 -3.46 -17.36 7.56
N LEU A 58 -3.65 -18.65 7.37
CA LEU A 58 -4.00 -19.60 8.42
C LEU A 58 -2.97 -20.71 8.50
N ASN A 59 -2.66 -21.12 9.71
CA ASN A 59 -1.84 -22.33 9.92
C ASN A 59 -2.72 -23.56 9.67
N HIS A 60 -2.37 -24.35 8.65
CA HIS A 60 -3.07 -25.57 8.32
C HIS A 60 -2.41 -26.75 9.01
N LEU A 61 -2.92 -27.10 10.19
CA LEU A 61 -2.52 -28.25 11.01
C LEU A 61 -1.01 -28.32 11.33
N GLY A 62 -0.30 -27.20 11.28
CA GLY A 62 1.14 -27.14 11.49
C GLY A 62 2.00 -27.58 10.30
N PHE A 63 1.40 -28.05 9.20
CA PHE A 63 2.13 -28.55 8.03
C PHE A 63 2.32 -27.50 6.93
N SER A 64 1.39 -26.56 6.80
CA SER A 64 1.44 -25.53 5.76
C SER A 64 0.75 -24.25 6.18
N THR A 65 1.02 -23.18 5.44
CA THR A 65 0.28 -21.92 5.54
C THR A 65 -0.74 -21.85 4.41
N PHE A 66 -2.01 -21.77 4.78
CA PHE A 66 -3.09 -21.49 3.84
C PHE A 66 -3.21 -19.98 3.65
N LEU A 67 -3.23 -19.55 2.40
CA LEU A 67 -3.34 -18.14 2.02
C LEU A 67 -4.65 -17.87 1.33
N GLY A 68 -5.30 -16.77 1.68
CA GLY A 68 -6.46 -16.25 1.00
C GLY A 68 -6.43 -14.72 0.97
N ARG A 69 -7.34 -14.14 0.20
CA ARG A 69 -7.48 -12.70 0.05
C ARG A 69 -8.94 -12.31 -0.12
N PHE A 70 -9.21 -11.04 0.12
CA PHE A 70 -10.42 -10.39 -0.35
C PHE A 70 -10.03 -9.47 -1.50
N THR A 71 -10.75 -9.54 -2.61
CA THR A 71 -10.43 -8.78 -3.82
C THR A 71 -11.15 -7.45 -3.88
N GLU A 72 -12.20 -7.27 -3.06
CA GLU A 72 -13.00 -6.05 -2.97
C GLU A 72 -13.04 -5.57 -1.52
N PHE A 73 -12.42 -4.43 -1.28
CA PHE A 73 -12.38 -3.76 0.02
C PHE A 73 -12.06 -2.28 -0.17
N ASP A 74 -12.43 -1.47 0.81
CA ASP A 74 -12.11 -0.04 0.87
C ASP A 74 -11.64 0.33 2.27
N ALA A 75 -10.84 1.38 2.36
CA ALA A 75 -10.34 1.86 3.64
C ALA A 75 -10.21 3.38 3.65
N SER A 76 -10.51 3.96 4.80
CA SER A 76 -10.25 5.36 5.11
C SER A 76 -9.44 5.47 6.40
N LEU A 77 -8.49 6.39 6.42
CA LEU A 77 -7.65 6.67 7.57
C LEU A 77 -7.69 8.17 7.85
N ASP A 78 -8.08 8.54 9.05
CA ASP A 78 -7.85 9.89 9.59
C ASP A 78 -6.55 9.85 10.40
N PHE A 79 -5.57 10.65 10.00
CA PHE A 79 -4.22 10.56 10.51
C PHE A 79 -3.62 11.94 10.78
N ASP A 80 -2.99 12.07 11.93
CA ASP A 80 -2.20 13.23 12.32
C ASP A 80 -0.85 12.74 12.91
N PRO A 81 0.28 13.00 12.26
CA PRO A 81 1.58 12.57 12.74
C PRO A 81 1.99 13.21 14.07
N GLU A 82 1.39 14.34 14.46
CA GLU A 82 1.64 14.97 15.75
C GLU A 82 0.76 14.38 16.88
N ASN A 83 -0.32 13.64 16.51
CA ASN A 83 -1.29 13.06 17.45
C ASN A 83 -1.70 11.66 17.00
N ILE A 84 -0.73 10.77 16.83
CA ILE A 84 -0.90 9.43 16.29
C ILE A 84 -1.94 8.60 17.06
N GLU A 85 -2.03 8.82 18.37
CA GLU A 85 -3.00 8.14 19.25
C GLU A 85 -4.46 8.39 18.86
N ASN A 86 -4.72 9.43 18.09
CA ASN A 86 -6.06 9.79 17.60
C ASN A 86 -6.35 9.22 16.20
N ALA A 87 -5.42 8.49 15.60
CA ALA A 87 -5.61 7.92 14.28
C ALA A 87 -6.81 6.96 14.24
N ASN A 88 -7.63 7.09 13.21
CA ASN A 88 -8.85 6.31 13.05
C ASN A 88 -8.88 5.64 11.68
N LEU A 89 -8.77 4.32 11.67
CA LEU A 89 -8.88 3.49 10.47
C LEU A 89 -10.25 2.82 10.43
N GLU A 90 -10.96 2.99 9.32
CA GLU A 90 -12.09 2.15 8.95
C GLU A 90 -11.71 1.34 7.71
N LEU A 91 -11.97 0.02 7.74
CA LEU A 91 -11.80 -0.90 6.62
C LEU A 91 -13.12 -1.61 6.39
N VAL A 92 -13.65 -1.53 5.17
CA VAL A 92 -14.87 -2.22 4.73
C VAL A 92 -14.47 -3.32 3.75
N ILE A 93 -14.91 -4.55 4.01
CA ILE A 93 -14.55 -5.73 3.24
C ILE A 93 -15.83 -6.32 2.63
N GLU A 94 -15.88 -6.49 1.32
CA GLU A 94 -16.93 -7.24 0.64
C GLU A 94 -16.67 -8.74 0.85
N MET A 95 -17.52 -9.40 1.66
CA MET A 95 -17.30 -10.78 2.10
C MET A 95 -17.43 -11.78 0.95
N SER A 96 -18.24 -11.47 -0.08
CA SER A 96 -18.37 -12.28 -1.30
C SER A 96 -17.10 -12.33 -2.14
N SER A 97 -16.20 -11.37 -1.96
CA SER A 97 -14.94 -11.22 -2.70
C SER A 97 -13.81 -12.13 -2.21
N ILE A 98 -14.10 -13.05 -1.29
CA ILE A 98 -13.12 -14.02 -0.81
C ILE A 98 -12.57 -14.86 -1.96
N ASN A 99 -11.24 -14.97 -2.03
CA ASN A 99 -10.55 -15.72 -3.04
C ASN A 99 -9.40 -16.55 -2.42
N VAL A 100 -9.47 -17.86 -2.65
CA VAL A 100 -8.49 -18.85 -2.16
C VAL A 100 -7.94 -19.72 -3.29
N ASN A 101 -8.14 -19.29 -4.54
CA ASN A 101 -7.76 -19.98 -5.78
C ASN A 101 -8.40 -21.37 -5.95
N LEU A 102 -9.56 -21.62 -5.32
CA LEU A 102 -10.34 -22.85 -5.45
C LEU A 102 -11.82 -22.50 -5.33
N GLU A 103 -12.51 -22.33 -6.48
CA GLU A 103 -13.89 -21.85 -6.57
C GLU A 103 -14.87 -22.65 -5.71
N GLU A 104 -14.79 -23.98 -5.77
CA GLU A 104 -15.68 -24.86 -4.97
C GLU A 104 -15.55 -24.59 -3.46
N PHE A 105 -14.34 -24.28 -3.00
CA PHE A 105 -14.10 -23.93 -1.60
C PHE A 105 -14.50 -22.49 -1.28
N GLU A 106 -14.38 -21.58 -2.23
CA GLU A 106 -14.86 -20.20 -2.10
C GLU A 106 -16.38 -20.17 -1.95
N GLU A 107 -17.13 -21.00 -2.69
CA GLU A 107 -18.57 -21.18 -2.53
C GLU A 107 -18.94 -21.67 -1.13
N GLU A 108 -18.21 -22.68 -0.62
CA GLU A 108 -18.40 -23.18 0.75
C GLU A 108 -18.10 -22.10 1.78
N LEU A 109 -17.02 -21.34 1.60
CA LEU A 109 -16.67 -20.25 2.52
C LEU A 109 -17.73 -19.13 2.53
N ARG A 110 -18.40 -18.86 1.41
CA ARG A 110 -19.50 -17.88 1.35
C ARG A 110 -20.80 -18.36 1.98
N SER A 111 -20.93 -19.68 2.19
CA SER A 111 -22.17 -20.29 2.72
C SER A 111 -22.46 -19.87 4.16
N ASP A 112 -23.65 -20.24 4.65
CA ASP A 112 -24.12 -20.05 6.02
C ASP A 112 -23.30 -20.84 7.06
N ASN A 113 -22.56 -21.88 6.64
CA ASN A 113 -21.65 -22.62 7.50
C ASN A 113 -20.40 -21.84 7.92
N PHE A 114 -20.03 -20.80 7.16
CA PHE A 114 -18.79 -20.01 7.39
C PHE A 114 -19.06 -18.51 7.47
N LEU A 115 -19.02 -17.82 6.32
CA LEU A 115 -19.11 -16.36 6.29
C LEU A 115 -20.53 -15.85 6.29
N ASP A 116 -21.47 -16.65 5.78
CA ASP A 116 -22.90 -16.31 5.64
C ASP A 116 -23.10 -14.96 4.93
N VAL A 117 -22.52 -14.85 3.73
CA VAL A 117 -22.50 -13.60 2.98
C VAL A 117 -23.89 -13.14 2.54
N ALA A 118 -24.87 -14.03 2.53
CA ALA A 118 -26.26 -13.68 2.26
C ALA A 118 -26.89 -12.85 3.38
N GLN A 119 -26.50 -13.12 4.62
CA GLN A 119 -26.95 -12.37 5.81
C GLN A 119 -25.98 -11.23 6.15
N TYR A 120 -24.68 -11.43 5.93
CA TYR A 120 -23.61 -10.49 6.29
C TYR A 120 -22.75 -10.22 5.07
N PRO A 121 -23.19 -9.35 4.14
CA PRO A 121 -22.46 -9.07 2.91
C PRO A 121 -21.11 -8.40 3.14
N GLN A 122 -20.96 -7.69 4.25
CA GLN A 122 -19.73 -6.95 4.56
C GLN A 122 -19.17 -7.30 5.94
N ALA A 123 -17.87 -7.10 6.10
CA ALA A 123 -17.23 -6.99 7.39
C ALA A 123 -16.58 -5.61 7.50
N VAL A 124 -16.73 -4.98 8.68
CA VAL A 124 -16.20 -3.65 8.94
C VAL A 124 -15.26 -3.72 10.13
N TYR A 125 -14.02 -3.29 9.91
CA TYR A 125 -13.06 -3.04 10.98
C TYR A 125 -12.99 -1.56 11.30
N ARG A 126 -12.96 -1.22 12.58
CA ARG A 126 -12.72 0.14 13.09
C ARG A 126 -11.74 0.12 14.22
N THR A 127 -10.76 1.01 14.19
CA THR A 127 -9.91 1.26 15.35
C THR A 127 -10.75 1.79 16.53
N THR A 128 -10.37 1.42 17.73
CA THR A 128 -11.04 1.86 18.97
C THR A 128 -10.12 2.61 19.90
N SER A 129 -8.85 2.27 19.93
CA SER A 129 -7.84 2.97 20.74
C SER A 129 -6.42 2.67 20.26
N PHE A 130 -5.54 3.61 20.51
CA PHE A 130 -4.10 3.40 20.46
C PHE A 130 -3.67 2.48 21.60
N VAL A 131 -2.73 1.58 21.33
CA VAL A 131 -2.18 0.65 22.33
C VAL A 131 -0.74 1.02 22.66
N GLU A 132 0.14 1.01 21.66
CA GLU A 132 1.56 1.32 21.84
C GLU A 132 2.25 1.68 20.50
N ALA A 133 3.38 2.35 20.58
CA ALA A 133 4.34 2.46 19.49
C ALA A 133 5.39 1.34 19.65
N ILE A 134 5.65 0.59 18.58
CA ILE A 134 6.71 -0.43 18.56
C ILE A 134 8.05 0.22 18.26
N ASP A 135 8.06 1.15 17.32
CA ASP A 135 9.19 2.00 16.92
C ASP A 135 8.67 3.32 16.35
N ASP A 136 9.55 4.13 15.77
CA ASP A 136 9.22 5.47 15.28
C ASP A 136 8.18 5.44 14.13
N ASP A 137 8.04 4.31 13.41
CA ASP A 137 7.18 4.17 12.23
C ASP A 137 6.11 3.07 12.39
N SER A 138 6.03 2.41 13.56
CA SER A 138 5.17 1.24 13.76
C SER A 138 4.31 1.39 15.02
N PHE A 139 3.00 1.31 14.85
CA PHE A 139 2.02 1.55 15.92
C PHE A 139 1.04 0.40 16.02
N VAL A 140 0.56 0.15 17.24
CA VAL A 140 -0.46 -0.85 17.53
C VAL A 140 -1.75 -0.14 17.95
N PHE A 141 -2.82 -0.47 17.26
CA PHE A 141 -4.17 -0.03 17.59
C PHE A 141 -5.06 -1.24 17.91
N ALA A 142 -5.87 -1.11 18.93
CA ALA A 142 -6.99 -2.01 19.13
C ALA A 142 -8.14 -1.62 18.19
N GLY A 143 -8.93 -2.61 17.79
CA GLY A 143 -10.09 -2.37 16.95
C GLY A 143 -11.13 -3.48 17.10
N VAL A 144 -12.30 -3.25 16.50
CA VAL A 144 -13.38 -4.23 16.40
C VAL A 144 -13.61 -4.59 14.94
N LEU A 145 -13.83 -5.87 14.68
CA LEU A 145 -14.25 -6.39 13.38
C LEU A 145 -15.63 -7.00 13.55
N ILE A 146 -16.59 -6.49 12.81
CA ILE A 146 -17.98 -6.95 12.83
C ILE A 146 -18.46 -7.32 11.43
N LYS A 147 -19.30 -8.36 11.33
CA LYS A 147 -20.06 -8.68 10.11
C LYS A 147 -21.36 -7.84 10.12
N VAL A 148 -21.70 -7.21 9.01
CA VAL A 148 -22.87 -6.34 8.83
C VAL A 148 -23.62 -6.70 7.55
#